data_e8c71f61fce07f3881edab051a37c0f6
#
_entry.id   e8c71f61fce07f3881edab051a37c0f6
#
_cell.length_a   1.000
_cell.length_b   1.000
_cell.length_c   1.000
_cell.angle_alpha   90.00
_cell.angle_beta   90.00
_cell.angle_gamma   90.00
#
_symmetry.space_group_name_H-M   'P 1'
#
loop_
_entity.id
_entity.type
_entity.pdbx_description
1 polymer ?
#
loop_
_entity_poly.entity_id
_entity_poly.type
_entity_poly.pdbx_seq_one_letter_code
_entity_poly.pdbx_strand_id
1 'polypeptide(L)'
;MNSILLNKHLLHRAGFGVDLKDISRIKNSSPQEIWKELLKKSEKYSPIKINLEDFSAYKPKEANAEMKKFFQKKNKEENAEIILNWYQNMISGEAQLREKMTFFWTRIFATRNVVSRFNLQLLNIIKENALGSFGDLLLAVSQSPSMLQFLNNQQNKKDHPNENFAREVMELFTMGRGNYTEKDIKEAARAFTGWSFTPEGNFIMRPRLHDFGNKTFL
;
A
#
# COMPACT_ATOMS: atom_id res chain seq x y z
N MET A 1 12.60 -30.53 -20.86
CA MET A 1 12.55 -29.01 -20.93
C MET A 1 13.85 -28.50 -20.33
N ASN A 2 14.51 -27.53 -20.93
CA ASN A 2 15.80 -27.05 -20.46
C ASN A 2 15.63 -26.36 -19.08
N SER A 3 16.26 -26.88 -18.00
CA SER A 3 16.11 -26.39 -16.63
C SER A 3 16.43 -24.89 -16.49
N ILE A 4 17.40 -24.38 -17.28
CA ILE A 4 17.74 -22.96 -17.27
C ILE A 4 16.59 -22.07 -17.75
N LEU A 5 15.81 -22.49 -18.74
CA LEU A 5 14.67 -21.72 -19.24
C LEU A 5 13.55 -21.68 -18.20
N LEU A 6 13.28 -22.79 -17.52
CA LEU A 6 12.31 -22.85 -16.43
C LEU A 6 12.72 -21.95 -15.27
N ASN A 7 13.98 -22.00 -14.87
CA ASN A 7 14.52 -21.19 -13.79
C ASN A 7 14.52 -19.69 -14.12
N LYS A 8 14.87 -19.33 -15.35
CA LYS A 8 14.75 -17.93 -15.84
C LYS A 8 13.29 -17.48 -15.81
N HIS A 9 12.38 -18.31 -16.31
CA HIS A 9 10.94 -17.98 -16.29
C HIS A 9 10.45 -17.76 -14.86
N LEU A 10 10.79 -18.66 -13.92
CA LEU A 10 10.45 -18.49 -12.50
C LEU A 10 10.96 -17.18 -11.93
N LEU A 11 12.24 -16.83 -12.13
CA LEU A 11 12.85 -15.63 -11.61
C LEU A 11 12.28 -14.33 -12.24
N HIS A 12 11.83 -14.37 -13.50
CA HIS A 12 11.10 -13.26 -14.10
C HIS A 12 9.69 -13.11 -13.55
N ARG A 13 9.01 -14.22 -13.24
CA ARG A 13 7.64 -14.19 -12.70
C ARG A 13 7.61 -13.82 -11.22
N ALA A 14 8.49 -14.39 -10.42
CA ALA A 14 8.56 -14.23 -8.97
C ALA A 14 9.56 -13.17 -8.49
N GLY A 15 10.31 -12.56 -9.41
CA GLY A 15 11.27 -11.50 -9.16
C GLY A 15 11.40 -10.55 -10.36
N PHE A 16 12.55 -9.90 -10.49
CA PHE A 16 12.82 -8.92 -11.54
C PHE A 16 13.90 -9.38 -12.55
N GLY A 17 14.18 -10.69 -12.56
CA GLY A 17 15.11 -11.29 -13.52
C GLY A 17 16.31 -11.96 -12.86
N VAL A 18 17.39 -12.07 -13.62
CA VAL A 18 18.60 -12.79 -13.24
C VAL A 18 19.82 -11.95 -13.56
N ASP A 19 20.73 -11.80 -12.60
CA ASP A 19 22.04 -11.24 -12.85
C ASP A 19 22.90 -12.25 -13.66
N LEU A 20 23.73 -11.74 -14.56
CA LEU A 20 24.63 -12.57 -15.38
C LEU A 20 25.57 -13.44 -14.53
N LYS A 21 26.02 -12.94 -13.36
CA LYS A 21 26.86 -13.71 -12.41
C LYS A 21 26.15 -14.92 -11.80
N ASP A 22 24.82 -14.92 -11.77
CA ASP A 22 24.00 -16.01 -11.20
C ASP A 22 23.64 -17.10 -12.22
N ILE A 23 23.97 -16.93 -13.51
CA ILE A 23 23.56 -17.87 -14.57
C ILE A 23 24.09 -19.28 -14.28
N SER A 24 25.33 -19.44 -13.84
CA SER A 24 25.90 -20.75 -13.52
C SER A 24 25.14 -21.44 -12.38
N ARG A 25 24.76 -20.69 -11.36
CA ARG A 25 23.97 -21.19 -10.22
C ARG A 25 22.60 -21.66 -10.68
N ILE A 26 21.87 -20.83 -11.41
CA ILE A 26 20.52 -21.19 -11.87
C ILE A 26 20.49 -22.33 -12.90
N LYS A 27 21.58 -22.53 -13.65
CA LYS A 27 21.72 -23.66 -14.56
C LYS A 27 21.77 -25.00 -13.81
N ASN A 28 22.41 -25.02 -12.63
CA ASN A 28 22.65 -26.20 -11.83
C ASN A 28 21.61 -26.45 -10.72
N SER A 29 20.65 -25.53 -10.55
CA SER A 29 19.58 -25.64 -9.54
C SER A 29 18.28 -26.16 -10.18
N SER A 30 17.46 -26.85 -9.38
CA SER A 30 16.09 -27.16 -9.75
C SER A 30 15.18 -25.94 -9.52
N PRO A 31 14.01 -25.85 -10.21
CA PRO A 31 13.02 -24.80 -9.95
C PRO A 31 12.54 -24.77 -8.48
N GLN A 32 12.44 -25.94 -7.85
CA GLN A 32 12.02 -26.06 -6.44
C GLN A 32 13.04 -25.47 -5.47
N GLU A 33 14.34 -25.65 -5.73
CA GLU A 33 15.41 -25.06 -4.93
C GLU A 33 15.40 -23.53 -5.06
N ILE A 34 15.27 -23.00 -6.30
CA ILE A 34 15.16 -21.56 -6.54
C ILE A 34 13.92 -20.97 -5.85
N TRP A 35 12.78 -21.65 -5.92
CA TRP A 35 11.55 -21.21 -5.26
C TRP A 35 11.72 -21.16 -3.74
N LYS A 36 12.28 -22.18 -3.12
CA LYS A 36 12.57 -22.21 -1.69
C LYS A 36 13.52 -21.08 -1.27
N GLU A 37 14.54 -20.81 -2.08
CA GLU A 37 15.46 -19.70 -1.84
C GLU A 37 14.74 -18.33 -1.91
N LEU A 38 13.91 -18.10 -2.94
CA LEU A 38 13.11 -16.87 -3.07
C LEU A 38 12.18 -16.65 -1.86
N LEU A 39 11.48 -17.71 -1.43
CA LEU A 39 10.63 -17.66 -0.24
C LEU A 39 11.45 -17.27 0.99
N LYS A 40 12.52 -18.02 1.29
CA LYS A 40 13.36 -17.81 2.47
C LYS A 40 13.95 -16.40 2.52
N LYS A 41 14.48 -15.89 1.39
CA LYS A 41 15.01 -14.53 1.32
C LYS A 41 13.94 -13.46 1.49
N SER A 42 12.70 -13.78 1.12
CA SER A 42 11.57 -12.86 1.18
C SER A 42 10.78 -12.92 2.48
N GLU A 43 11.06 -13.86 3.41
CA GLU A 43 10.44 -13.91 4.73
C GLU A 43 10.75 -12.65 5.54
N LYS A 44 11.99 -12.17 5.46
CA LYS A 44 12.42 -11.01 6.22
C LYS A 44 11.92 -9.71 5.57
N TYR A 45 11.08 -8.99 6.30
CA TYR A 45 10.66 -7.65 5.93
C TYR A 45 11.72 -6.60 6.28
N SER A 46 11.96 -5.69 5.38
CA SER A 46 12.78 -4.50 5.62
C SER A 46 12.10 -3.27 5.03
N PRO A 47 11.70 -2.28 5.86
CA PRO A 47 11.05 -1.07 5.37
C PRO A 47 12.01 -0.20 4.57
N ILE A 48 11.45 0.56 3.63
CA ILE A 48 12.17 1.68 3.01
C ILE A 48 12.25 2.79 4.04
N LYS A 49 13.44 3.33 4.25
CA LYS A 49 13.71 4.42 5.18
C LYS A 49 14.35 5.57 4.42
N ILE A 50 13.77 6.73 4.53
CA ILE A 50 14.33 8.01 4.07
C ILE A 50 14.11 9.08 5.13
N ASN A 51 14.92 10.12 5.10
CA ASN A 51 14.72 11.27 5.97
C ASN A 51 13.65 12.18 5.38
N LEU A 52 12.50 12.23 6.04
CA LEU A 52 11.38 13.08 5.64
C LEU A 52 11.39 14.38 6.42
N GLU A 53 11.04 15.46 5.74
CA GLU A 53 10.76 16.75 6.40
C GLU A 53 9.54 16.58 7.34
N ASP A 54 9.60 17.24 8.49
CA ASP A 54 8.48 17.19 9.43
C ASP A 54 7.44 18.27 9.10
N PHE A 55 6.38 17.86 8.47
CA PHE A 55 5.22 18.68 8.15
C PHE A 55 4.03 18.45 9.08
N SER A 56 4.21 17.85 10.27
CA SER A 56 3.11 17.58 11.21
C SER A 56 2.38 18.87 11.63
N ALA A 57 3.11 19.98 11.74
CA ALA A 57 2.57 21.31 12.06
C ALA A 57 2.02 22.08 10.82
N TYR A 58 2.15 21.53 9.60
CA TYR A 58 1.72 22.23 8.40
C TYR A 58 0.20 22.26 8.28
N LYS A 59 -0.36 23.47 8.24
CA LYS A 59 -1.79 23.71 8.07
C LYS A 59 -2.05 24.42 6.74
N PRO A 60 -2.58 23.72 5.72
CA PRO A 60 -2.77 24.28 4.38
C PRO A 60 -3.60 25.56 4.31
N LYS A 61 -4.56 25.71 5.23
CA LYS A 61 -5.44 26.90 5.31
C LYS A 61 -4.76 28.13 5.88
N GLU A 62 -3.77 27.94 6.75
CA GLU A 62 -3.03 29.01 7.43
C GLU A 62 -1.70 29.35 6.72
N ALA A 63 -1.24 28.46 5.81
CA ALA A 63 0.03 28.61 5.14
C ALA A 63 0.00 29.70 4.06
N ASN A 64 1.02 30.55 4.05
CA ASN A 64 1.27 31.55 3.00
C ASN A 64 1.74 30.90 1.69
N ALA A 65 1.89 31.66 0.62
CA ALA A 65 2.27 31.14 -0.70
C ALA A 65 3.68 30.51 -0.70
N GLU A 66 4.63 31.05 0.03
CA GLU A 66 5.99 30.54 0.14
C GLU A 66 6.02 29.18 0.85
N MET A 67 5.35 29.05 1.99
CA MET A 67 5.21 27.79 2.73
C MET A 67 4.52 26.70 1.87
N LYS A 68 3.49 27.06 1.11
CA LYS A 68 2.82 26.12 0.19
C LYS A 68 3.76 25.64 -0.90
N LYS A 69 4.55 26.54 -1.49
CA LYS A 69 5.55 26.21 -2.52
C LYS A 69 6.66 25.33 -1.96
N PHE A 70 7.17 25.64 -0.77
CA PHE A 70 8.17 24.81 -0.08
C PHE A 70 7.64 23.41 0.19
N PHE A 71 6.44 23.29 0.78
CA PHE A 71 5.77 22.01 1.03
C PHE A 71 5.62 21.17 -0.23
N GLN A 72 5.13 21.75 -1.32
CA GLN A 72 4.96 21.03 -2.59
C GLN A 72 6.29 20.56 -3.17
N LYS A 73 7.31 21.43 -3.18
CA LYS A 73 8.65 21.11 -3.69
C LYS A 73 9.26 19.98 -2.89
N LYS A 74 9.25 20.08 -1.56
CA LYS A 74 9.88 19.10 -0.67
C LYS A 74 9.20 17.72 -0.79
N ASN A 75 7.88 17.67 -0.75
CA ASN A 75 7.16 16.41 -0.95
C ASN A 75 7.40 15.79 -2.32
N LYS A 76 7.58 16.58 -3.38
CA LYS A 76 7.94 16.07 -4.71
C LYS A 76 9.33 15.43 -4.71
N GLU A 77 10.33 16.07 -4.10
CA GLU A 77 11.68 15.54 -3.96
C GLU A 77 11.71 14.24 -3.17
N GLU A 78 11.05 14.22 -2.02
CA GLU A 78 10.94 13.03 -1.16
C GLU A 78 10.20 11.86 -1.84
N ASN A 79 9.12 12.13 -2.58
CA ASN A 79 8.43 11.10 -3.35
C ASN A 79 9.34 10.52 -4.44
N ALA A 80 10.18 11.32 -5.08
CA ALA A 80 11.17 10.83 -6.04
C ALA A 80 12.23 9.94 -5.34
N GLU A 81 12.70 10.33 -4.16
CA GLU A 81 13.64 9.56 -3.35
C GLU A 81 13.04 8.20 -2.90
N ILE A 82 11.77 8.19 -2.46
CA ILE A 82 11.04 6.95 -2.13
C ILE A 82 11.07 5.98 -3.32
N ILE A 83 10.73 6.48 -4.51
CA ILE A 83 10.68 5.67 -5.73
C ILE A 83 12.06 5.14 -6.10
N LEU A 84 13.11 5.97 -6.03
CA LEU A 84 14.48 5.55 -6.33
C LEU A 84 14.97 4.49 -5.37
N ASN A 85 14.76 4.65 -4.06
CA ASN A 85 15.11 3.64 -3.06
C ASN A 85 14.36 2.32 -3.30
N TRP A 86 13.10 2.40 -3.67
CA TRP A 86 12.33 1.20 -4.00
C TRP A 86 12.84 0.50 -5.25
N TYR A 87 13.17 1.24 -6.31
CA TYR A 87 13.80 0.66 -7.51
C TYR A 87 15.14 0.00 -7.21
N GLN A 88 15.96 0.59 -6.35
CA GLN A 88 17.21 -0.04 -5.91
C GLN A 88 16.94 -1.39 -5.23
N ASN A 89 15.92 -1.48 -4.35
CA ASN A 89 15.52 -2.75 -3.74
C ASN A 89 15.04 -3.78 -4.77
N MET A 90 14.31 -3.36 -5.81
CA MET A 90 13.89 -4.25 -6.90
C MET A 90 15.06 -4.78 -7.72
N ILE A 91 16.10 -3.96 -7.94
CA ILE A 91 17.25 -4.31 -8.81
C ILE A 91 18.26 -5.15 -8.03
N SER A 92 18.62 -4.73 -6.81
CA SER A 92 19.74 -5.28 -6.05
C SER A 92 19.35 -5.96 -4.73
N GLY A 93 18.09 -5.86 -4.33
CA GLY A 93 17.60 -6.45 -3.07
C GLY A 93 17.52 -7.97 -3.12
N GLU A 94 17.72 -8.61 -1.97
CA GLU A 94 17.63 -10.07 -1.85
C GLU A 94 16.18 -10.59 -1.81
N ALA A 95 15.23 -9.79 -1.31
CA ALA A 95 13.82 -10.17 -1.10
C ALA A 95 12.97 -10.00 -2.36
N GLN A 96 13.44 -10.56 -3.50
CA GLN A 96 12.88 -10.35 -4.84
C GLN A 96 11.37 -10.69 -4.95
N LEU A 97 10.92 -11.77 -4.32
CA LEU A 97 9.52 -12.15 -4.34
C LEU A 97 8.65 -11.13 -3.57
N ARG A 98 9.12 -10.67 -2.42
CA ARG A 98 8.40 -9.63 -1.65
C ARG A 98 8.31 -8.33 -2.44
N GLU A 99 9.40 -7.88 -3.06
CA GLU A 99 9.38 -6.67 -3.91
C GLU A 99 8.44 -6.84 -5.11
N LYS A 100 8.41 -8.02 -5.73
CA LYS A 100 7.51 -8.33 -6.85
C LYS A 100 6.05 -8.28 -6.43
N MET A 101 5.72 -8.86 -5.27
CA MET A 101 4.36 -8.83 -4.73
C MET A 101 3.99 -7.42 -4.24
N THR A 102 4.93 -6.67 -3.68
CA THR A 102 4.71 -5.25 -3.36
C THR A 102 4.35 -4.47 -4.63
N PHE A 103 5.11 -4.65 -5.71
CA PHE A 103 4.82 -4.01 -7.00
C PHE A 103 3.46 -4.41 -7.56
N PHE A 104 3.05 -5.67 -7.41
CA PHE A 104 1.71 -6.13 -7.79
C PHE A 104 0.61 -5.42 -6.99
N TRP A 105 0.73 -5.41 -5.65
CA TRP A 105 -0.28 -4.84 -4.77
C TRP A 105 -0.38 -3.31 -4.85
N THR A 106 0.73 -2.60 -5.09
CA THR A 106 0.69 -1.13 -5.28
C THR A 106 -0.09 -0.70 -6.52
N ARG A 107 -0.26 -1.57 -7.51
CA ARG A 107 -1.10 -1.30 -8.69
C ARG A 107 -2.58 -1.49 -8.40
N ILE A 108 -2.93 -2.36 -7.45
CA ILE A 108 -4.31 -2.60 -7.02
C ILE A 108 -4.72 -1.51 -6.03
N PHE A 109 -3.91 -1.26 -5.00
CA PHE A 109 -4.16 -0.26 -3.96
C PHE A 109 -3.55 1.11 -4.31
N ALA A 110 -3.69 1.51 -5.57
CA ALA A 110 -3.15 2.79 -6.05
C ALA A 110 -3.89 3.97 -5.39
N THR A 111 -3.13 4.93 -4.88
CA THR A 111 -3.65 6.19 -4.36
C THR A 111 -2.98 7.37 -5.06
N ARG A 112 -3.65 8.52 -5.06
CA ARG A 112 -3.06 9.77 -5.52
C ARG A 112 -2.90 10.71 -4.33
N ASN A 113 -1.72 10.74 -3.75
CA ASN A 113 -1.41 11.61 -2.63
C ASN A 113 -0.14 12.42 -2.89
N VAL A 114 -0.12 13.68 -2.44
CA VAL A 114 1.07 14.55 -2.56
C VAL A 114 1.98 14.45 -1.35
N VAL A 115 1.48 13.97 -0.21
CA VAL A 115 2.22 13.88 1.06
C VAL A 115 3.15 12.66 1.03
N SER A 116 4.45 12.91 0.95
CA SER A 116 5.51 11.90 0.86
C SER A 116 5.46 10.89 2.02
N ARG A 117 5.26 11.36 3.26
CA ARG A 117 5.12 10.53 4.46
C ARG A 117 4.01 9.48 4.31
N PHE A 118 2.85 9.88 3.80
CA PHE A 118 1.72 8.96 3.62
C PHE A 118 1.98 7.93 2.51
N ASN A 119 2.66 8.34 1.45
CA ASN A 119 3.07 7.44 0.37
C ASN A 119 4.11 6.43 0.85
N LEU A 120 5.10 6.85 1.62
CA LEU A 120 6.09 5.96 2.23
C LEU A 120 5.44 4.96 3.19
N GLN A 121 4.51 5.43 4.03
CA GLN A 121 3.76 4.57 4.95
C GLN A 121 2.94 3.53 4.17
N LEU A 122 2.19 3.94 3.14
CA LEU A 122 1.41 3.01 2.32
C LEU A 122 2.31 1.97 1.65
N LEU A 123 3.42 2.40 1.05
CA LEU A 123 4.36 1.48 0.41
C LEU A 123 4.93 0.45 1.40
N ASN A 124 5.31 0.90 2.60
CA ASN A 124 5.83 0.01 3.65
C ASN A 124 4.74 -0.93 4.20
N ILE A 125 3.49 -0.47 4.37
CA ILE A 125 2.34 -1.31 4.75
C ILE A 125 2.12 -2.41 3.71
N ILE A 126 2.10 -2.07 2.43
CA ILE A 126 1.93 -3.05 1.35
C ILE A 126 3.11 -4.03 1.34
N LYS A 127 4.34 -3.55 1.47
CA LYS A 127 5.55 -4.37 1.46
C LYS A 127 5.60 -5.34 2.64
N GLU A 128 5.19 -4.92 3.83
CA GLU A 128 5.10 -5.76 5.02
C GLU A 128 4.12 -6.91 4.82
N ASN A 129 2.94 -6.61 4.30
CA ASN A 129 1.84 -7.56 4.13
C ASN A 129 1.83 -8.28 2.76
N ALA A 130 2.79 -8.00 1.86
CA ALA A 130 2.77 -8.45 0.48
C ALA A 130 2.72 -9.98 0.30
N LEU A 131 3.20 -10.76 1.28
CA LEU A 131 3.23 -12.22 1.27
C LEU A 131 2.36 -12.83 2.39
N GLY A 132 1.56 -12.01 3.05
CA GLY A 132 0.64 -12.41 4.11
C GLY A 132 -0.78 -12.71 3.62
N SER A 133 -1.74 -12.70 4.55
CA SER A 133 -3.15 -12.87 4.19
C SER A 133 -3.69 -11.61 3.50
N PHE A 134 -4.60 -11.81 2.54
CA PHE A 134 -5.26 -10.70 1.85
C PHE A 134 -6.09 -9.85 2.81
N GLY A 135 -6.73 -10.46 3.81
CA GLY A 135 -7.53 -9.76 4.81
C GLY A 135 -6.67 -8.79 5.64
N ASP A 136 -5.49 -9.22 6.09
CA ASP A 136 -4.56 -8.37 6.84
C ASP A 136 -4.03 -7.22 5.98
N LEU A 137 -3.66 -7.51 4.73
CA LEU A 137 -3.23 -6.49 3.77
C LEU A 137 -4.34 -5.46 3.53
N LEU A 138 -5.56 -5.91 3.26
CA LEU A 138 -6.72 -5.04 3.02
C LEU A 138 -7.01 -4.15 4.21
N LEU A 139 -7.02 -4.70 5.43
CA LEU A 139 -7.26 -3.95 6.65
C LEU A 139 -6.17 -2.89 6.87
N ALA A 140 -4.91 -3.27 6.77
CA ALA A 140 -3.78 -2.36 6.95
C ALA A 140 -3.77 -1.21 5.92
N VAL A 141 -4.03 -1.52 4.65
CA VAL A 141 -4.15 -0.51 3.58
C VAL A 141 -5.36 0.40 3.81
N SER A 142 -6.51 -0.15 4.22
CA SER A 142 -7.73 0.61 4.50
C SER A 142 -7.56 1.61 5.63
N GLN A 143 -6.71 1.31 6.61
CA GLN A 143 -6.38 2.18 7.74
C GLN A 143 -5.24 3.15 7.44
N SER A 144 -4.58 3.04 6.28
CA SER A 144 -3.49 3.95 5.92
C SER A 144 -3.98 5.37 5.69
N PRO A 145 -3.21 6.41 6.09
CA PRO A 145 -3.60 7.80 5.87
C PRO A 145 -3.73 8.14 4.39
N SER A 146 -2.91 7.50 3.54
CA SER A 146 -2.97 7.69 2.09
C SER A 146 -4.32 7.25 1.52
N MET A 147 -4.83 6.07 1.91
CA MET A 147 -6.09 5.54 1.43
C MET A 147 -7.29 6.31 2.01
N LEU A 148 -7.27 6.58 3.31
CA LEU A 148 -8.32 7.35 3.99
C LEU A 148 -8.46 8.76 3.39
N GLN A 149 -7.34 9.42 3.05
CA GLN A 149 -7.35 10.73 2.43
C GLN A 149 -7.80 10.67 0.96
N PHE A 150 -7.31 9.70 0.20
CA PHE A 150 -7.64 9.55 -1.22
C PHE A 150 -9.13 9.31 -1.46
N LEU A 151 -9.76 8.51 -0.61
CA LEU A 151 -11.19 8.18 -0.69
C LEU A 151 -12.08 9.02 0.23
N ASN A 152 -11.53 10.07 0.85
CA ASN A 152 -12.22 11.03 1.71
C ASN A 152 -12.91 10.40 2.94
N ASN A 153 -12.45 9.25 3.42
CA ASN A 153 -13.09 8.60 4.57
C ASN A 153 -12.87 9.37 5.88
N GLN A 154 -11.84 10.19 6.01
CA GLN A 154 -11.63 11.08 7.17
C GLN A 154 -12.77 12.09 7.35
N GLN A 155 -13.63 12.28 6.33
CA GLN A 155 -14.82 13.12 6.37
C GLN A 155 -16.10 12.32 6.66
N ASN A 156 -16.02 10.99 6.72
CA ASN A 156 -17.14 10.09 6.95
C ASN A 156 -17.59 10.15 8.42
N LYS A 157 -18.82 10.62 8.66
CA LYS A 157 -19.40 10.87 9.99
C LYS A 157 -20.77 10.23 10.08
N LYS A 158 -21.20 9.82 11.29
CA LYS A 158 -22.49 9.19 11.56
C LYS A 158 -23.70 9.99 11.05
N ASP A 159 -23.64 11.33 11.13
CA ASP A 159 -24.74 12.19 10.71
C ASP A 159 -24.77 12.44 9.18
N HIS A 160 -23.65 12.21 8.51
CA HIS A 160 -23.48 12.34 7.06
C HIS A 160 -22.48 11.27 6.55
N PRO A 161 -22.91 9.99 6.46
CA PRO A 161 -22.05 8.93 5.97
C PRO A 161 -21.59 9.22 4.54
N ASN A 162 -20.28 9.01 4.29
CA ASN A 162 -19.67 9.15 2.99
C ASN A 162 -19.44 7.75 2.40
N GLU A 163 -20.12 7.45 1.30
CA GLU A 163 -20.12 6.11 0.69
C GLU A 163 -18.86 5.82 -0.16
N ASN A 164 -18.08 6.84 -0.52
CA ASN A 164 -17.00 6.69 -1.49
C ASN A 164 -16.00 5.58 -1.09
N PHE A 165 -15.51 5.65 0.15
CA PHE A 165 -14.57 4.64 0.66
C PHE A 165 -15.19 3.23 0.67
N ALA A 166 -16.42 3.10 1.17
CA ALA A 166 -17.12 1.82 1.23
C ALA A 166 -17.33 1.23 -0.16
N ARG A 167 -17.76 2.04 -1.13
CA ARG A 167 -17.98 1.65 -2.52
C ARG A 167 -16.69 1.14 -3.15
N GLU A 168 -15.60 1.88 -3.05
CA GLU A 168 -14.32 1.49 -3.64
C GLU A 168 -13.72 0.22 -3.00
N VAL A 169 -13.85 0.08 -1.68
CA VAL A 169 -13.42 -1.16 -0.99
C VAL A 169 -14.19 -2.36 -1.52
N MET A 170 -15.51 -2.25 -1.71
CA MET A 170 -16.33 -3.36 -2.19
C MET A 170 -16.15 -3.60 -3.68
N GLU A 171 -16.09 -2.55 -4.49
CA GLU A 171 -16.06 -2.65 -5.95
C GLU A 171 -14.67 -2.97 -6.49
N LEU A 172 -13.63 -2.20 -6.09
CA LEU A 172 -12.30 -2.29 -6.67
C LEU A 172 -11.37 -3.23 -5.91
N PHE A 173 -11.54 -3.34 -4.59
CA PHE A 173 -10.56 -4.03 -3.77
C PHE A 173 -10.99 -5.41 -3.30
N THR A 174 -12.30 -5.73 -3.31
CA THR A 174 -12.78 -7.02 -2.78
C THR A 174 -13.76 -7.74 -3.71
N MET A 175 -15.01 -7.33 -3.74
CA MET A 175 -16.12 -8.15 -4.25
C MET A 175 -16.36 -8.01 -5.75
N GLY A 176 -16.01 -6.87 -6.35
CA GLY A 176 -16.37 -6.54 -7.72
C GLY A 176 -17.85 -6.15 -7.86
N ARG A 177 -18.18 -5.53 -8.99
CA ARG A 177 -19.55 -5.07 -9.30
C ARG A 177 -20.55 -6.22 -9.33
N GLY A 178 -21.77 -5.94 -8.87
CA GLY A 178 -22.91 -6.87 -8.95
C GLY A 178 -22.99 -7.89 -7.82
N ASN A 179 -22.04 -7.89 -6.88
CA ASN A 179 -22.02 -8.82 -5.74
C ASN A 179 -22.52 -8.19 -4.43
N TYR A 180 -23.04 -6.98 -4.47
CA TYR A 180 -23.58 -6.20 -3.34
C TYR A 180 -24.68 -5.26 -3.81
N THR A 181 -25.46 -4.73 -2.88
CA THR A 181 -26.52 -3.76 -3.14
C THR A 181 -26.11 -2.36 -2.68
N GLU A 182 -26.86 -1.34 -3.11
CA GLU A 182 -26.68 0.04 -2.60
C GLU A 182 -26.94 0.13 -1.08
N LYS A 183 -27.76 -0.77 -0.52
CA LYS A 183 -27.97 -0.87 0.92
C LYS A 183 -26.68 -1.33 1.61
N ASP A 184 -26.00 -2.31 1.07
CA ASP A 184 -24.73 -2.81 1.63
C ASP A 184 -23.65 -1.72 1.64
N ILE A 185 -23.57 -0.89 0.58
CA ILE A 185 -22.67 0.26 0.54
C ILE A 185 -22.97 1.24 1.67
N LYS A 186 -24.26 1.57 1.90
CA LYS A 186 -24.68 2.48 2.97
C LYS A 186 -24.34 1.92 4.35
N GLU A 187 -24.60 0.64 4.57
CA GLU A 187 -24.26 -0.03 5.83
C GLU A 187 -22.74 -0.11 6.07
N ALA A 188 -21.95 -0.41 5.01
CA ALA A 188 -20.51 -0.38 5.07
C ALA A 188 -19.98 1.05 5.35
N ALA A 189 -20.54 2.08 4.69
CA ALA A 189 -20.19 3.47 4.95
C ALA A 189 -20.43 3.87 6.42
N ARG A 190 -21.56 3.44 7.00
CA ARG A 190 -21.86 3.60 8.44
C ARG A 190 -20.81 2.90 9.32
N ALA A 191 -20.35 1.71 8.93
CA ALA A 191 -19.33 0.96 9.66
C ALA A 191 -17.98 1.68 9.67
N PHE A 192 -17.63 2.39 8.59
CA PHE A 192 -16.37 3.13 8.47
C PHE A 192 -16.44 4.58 8.98
N THR A 193 -17.58 5.03 9.52
CA THR A 193 -17.69 6.37 10.11
C THR A 193 -16.68 6.57 11.25
N GLY A 194 -16.11 7.76 11.35
CA GLY A 194 -15.15 8.12 12.38
C GLY A 194 -13.71 7.63 12.15
N TRP A 195 -13.45 6.80 11.14
CA TRP A 195 -12.09 6.43 10.77
C TRP A 195 -11.34 7.64 10.23
N SER A 196 -10.15 7.87 10.74
CA SER A 196 -9.34 9.05 10.45
C SER A 196 -7.87 8.75 10.73
N PHE A 197 -7.01 9.79 10.63
CA PHE A 197 -5.59 9.71 10.92
C PHE A 197 -5.09 11.00 11.56
N THR A 198 -3.95 10.93 12.26
CA THR A 198 -3.24 12.09 12.82
C THR A 198 -2.37 12.76 11.74
N PRO A 199 -1.85 13.97 11.97
CA PRO A 199 -0.89 14.60 11.06
C PRO A 199 0.37 13.76 10.79
N GLU A 200 0.79 12.93 11.75
CA GLU A 200 1.92 12.00 11.63
C GLU A 200 1.58 10.76 10.80
N GLY A 201 0.29 10.54 10.49
CA GLY A 201 -0.21 9.42 9.69
C GLY A 201 -0.64 8.19 10.51
N ASN A 202 -0.79 8.32 11.83
CA ASN A 202 -1.31 7.22 12.65
C ASN A 202 -2.83 7.10 12.50
N PHE A 203 -3.32 5.88 12.28
CA PHE A 203 -4.75 5.62 12.26
C PHE A 203 -5.40 5.96 13.61
N ILE A 204 -6.57 6.60 13.55
CA ILE A 204 -7.42 6.86 14.71
C ILE A 204 -8.88 6.59 14.36
N MET A 205 -9.63 6.04 15.29
CA MET A 205 -11.09 6.01 15.26
C MET A 205 -11.60 7.10 16.21
N ARG A 206 -12.48 7.99 15.70
CA ARG A 206 -13.10 9.09 16.44
C ARG A 206 -14.46 8.67 16.95
N PRO A 207 -14.63 8.26 18.23
CA PRO A 207 -15.86 7.66 18.73
C PRO A 207 -17.08 8.61 18.59
N ARG A 208 -16.88 9.91 18.77
CA ARG A 208 -17.95 10.91 18.65
C ARG A 208 -18.55 11.01 17.24
N LEU A 209 -17.79 10.59 16.22
CA LEU A 209 -18.19 10.62 14.81
C LEU A 209 -18.61 9.25 14.28
N HIS A 210 -18.41 8.19 15.07
CA HIS A 210 -18.75 6.82 14.69
C HIS A 210 -20.20 6.50 14.95
N ASP A 211 -20.83 5.74 14.04
CA ASP A 211 -22.14 5.16 14.19
C ASP A 211 -22.02 3.79 14.88
N PHE A 212 -22.44 3.70 16.14
CA PHE A 212 -22.43 2.47 16.94
C PHE A 212 -23.70 1.61 16.76
N GLY A 213 -24.67 2.02 15.94
CA GLY A 213 -25.84 1.22 15.64
C GLY A 213 -25.50 -0.07 14.89
N ASN A 214 -26.35 -1.07 14.96
CA ASN A 214 -26.19 -2.31 14.21
C ASN A 214 -26.17 -2.04 12.70
N LYS A 215 -25.36 -2.80 11.96
CA LYS A 215 -25.28 -2.79 10.50
C LYS A 215 -25.73 -4.14 9.98
N THR A 216 -26.52 -4.13 8.93
CA THR A 216 -26.90 -5.35 8.20
C THR A 216 -26.14 -5.34 6.89
N PHE A 217 -25.30 -6.34 6.69
CA PHE A 217 -24.38 -6.39 5.56
C PHE A 217 -24.38 -7.78 4.94
N LEU A 218 -24.71 -7.89 3.61
CA LEU A 218 -24.85 -9.10 2.77
C LEU A 218 -25.88 -10.12 3.22
#